data_b2200a484dc8c32761de00a102c36cce
#
_entry.id   b2200a484dc8c32761de00a102c36cce
#
_cell.length_a   1.000
_cell.length_b   1.000
_cell.length_c   1.000
_cell.angle_alpha   90.00
_cell.angle_beta   90.00
_cell.angle_gamma   90.00
#
_symmetry.space_group_name_H-M   'P 1'
#
loop_
_entity.id
_entity.type
_entity.pdbx_description
1 polymer ?
#
loop_
_entity_poly.entity_id
_entity_poly.type
_entity_poly.pdbx_seq_one_letter_code
_entity_poly.pdbx_strand_id
1 'polypeptide(L)'
;MHFKNSKTWKKILLLAPNAILCLLTIYYALHDNVINKNAEAIAIFLIIVFAITIPEAMFSVVCGCFRLSSNRNIRKMGLITGFVVAVLFDFLVFSSVISCFKPPLVTKYCFISNDLPEAFDGYKIVHLSDLHVGTFKLYPQAMRNIVRKINAEKADLIAFTGDLVNFDSDEIRYFRKELSEFKAKDGVVSVMGNHDYLMYIDFKNDSANIGHIKNLQTEQKNAGWHLLLNENIPIHRGNDSIYIIGSENDGEKPFPSRGNLNAAQKGLPKSCFKVLLTHDPSQWRKKVLPLTDIQLTLSGHTHAGQIKLLGHSVSEIKYKEWNGMYYEGNRALLISSGVGEALVPFRLGAWPNIDVVVLKRK
;
A
#
# COMPACT_ATOMS: atom_id res chain seq x y z
N MET A 1 50.02 12.44 -30.02
CA MET A 1 48.64 12.40 -30.52
C MET A 1 47.65 11.61 -29.62
N HIS A 2 48.02 11.19 -28.39
CA HIS A 2 47.19 10.32 -27.53
C HIS A 2 46.35 11.03 -26.44
N PHE A 3 46.53 12.33 -26.21
CA PHE A 3 45.88 13.01 -25.08
C PHE A 3 44.48 13.65 -25.39
N LYS A 4 44.10 13.75 -26.64
CA LYS A 4 42.76 14.29 -27.00
C LYS A 4 41.61 13.27 -26.81
N ASN A 5 41.89 11.97 -26.90
CA ASN A 5 40.90 10.90 -26.75
C ASN A 5 40.51 10.60 -25.32
N SER A 6 41.38 10.91 -24.34
CA SER A 6 41.06 10.61 -22.92
C SER A 6 39.95 11.47 -22.31
N LYS A 7 39.62 12.61 -22.91
CA LYS A 7 38.50 13.47 -22.47
C LYS A 7 37.15 13.04 -23.04
N THR A 8 37.15 12.44 -24.21
CA THR A 8 35.92 12.06 -24.91
C THR A 8 35.27 10.83 -24.30
N TRP A 9 36.02 9.78 -23.99
CA TRP A 9 35.49 8.59 -23.35
C TRP A 9 34.94 8.85 -21.95
N LYS A 10 35.57 9.78 -21.16
CA LYS A 10 35.06 10.22 -19.86
C LYS A 10 33.71 10.94 -19.99
N LYS A 11 33.53 11.75 -21.04
CA LYS A 11 32.22 12.37 -21.31
C LYS A 11 31.17 11.36 -21.72
N ILE A 12 31.57 10.38 -22.55
CA ILE A 12 30.65 9.28 -22.95
C ILE A 12 30.24 8.46 -21.73
N LEU A 13 31.16 8.10 -20.84
CA LEU A 13 30.85 7.38 -19.60
C LEU A 13 29.93 8.16 -18.66
N LEU A 14 30.09 9.49 -18.61
CA LEU A 14 29.25 10.37 -17.81
C LEU A 14 27.84 10.52 -18.37
N LEU A 15 27.68 10.49 -19.70
CA LEU A 15 26.40 10.68 -20.38
C LEU A 15 25.69 9.37 -20.67
N ALA A 16 26.39 8.24 -20.66
CA ALA A 16 25.83 6.93 -21.01
C ALA A 16 24.63 6.51 -20.12
N PRO A 17 24.67 6.69 -18.78
CA PRO A 17 23.51 6.34 -17.95
C PRO A 17 22.24 7.10 -18.36
N ASN A 18 22.38 8.42 -18.57
CA ASN A 18 21.25 9.26 -18.99
C ASN A 18 20.77 8.95 -20.40
N ALA A 19 21.68 8.63 -21.32
CA ALA A 19 21.33 8.21 -22.68
C ALA A 19 20.57 6.86 -22.67
N ILE A 20 21.02 5.89 -21.87
CA ILE A 20 20.34 4.61 -21.68
C ILE A 20 18.95 4.85 -21.08
N LEU A 21 18.85 5.69 -20.06
CA LEU A 21 17.59 6.04 -19.42
C LEU A 21 16.61 6.67 -20.41
N CYS A 22 17.09 7.62 -21.24
CA CYS A 22 16.30 8.24 -22.30
C CYS A 22 15.79 7.19 -23.31
N LEU A 23 16.66 6.28 -23.77
CA LEU A 23 16.28 5.21 -24.69
C LEU A 23 15.27 4.25 -24.06
N LEU A 24 15.42 3.87 -22.81
CA LEU A 24 14.45 3.05 -22.09
C LEU A 24 13.11 3.78 -21.95
N THR A 25 13.12 5.06 -21.60
CA THR A 25 11.90 5.87 -21.51
C THR A 25 11.15 5.93 -22.83
N ILE A 26 11.88 6.18 -23.94
CA ILE A 26 11.32 6.19 -25.29
C ILE A 26 10.79 4.80 -25.66
N TYR A 27 11.52 3.74 -25.34
CA TYR A 27 11.09 2.37 -25.60
C TYR A 27 9.77 2.07 -24.87
N TYR A 28 9.68 2.37 -23.57
CA TYR A 28 8.46 2.17 -22.80
C TYR A 28 7.30 3.05 -23.29
N ALA A 29 7.56 4.30 -23.66
CA ALA A 29 6.54 5.20 -24.18
C ALA A 29 5.96 4.76 -25.55
N LEU A 30 6.75 4.07 -26.37
CA LEU A 30 6.33 3.57 -27.68
C LEU A 30 5.69 2.16 -27.62
N HIS A 31 5.79 1.47 -26.49
CA HIS A 31 5.32 0.10 -26.34
C HIS A 31 4.29 -0.02 -25.19
N ASP A 32 3.13 0.62 -25.36
CA ASP A 32 2.03 0.64 -24.37
C ASP A 32 1.66 -0.74 -23.82
N ASN A 33 1.79 -1.79 -24.61
CA ASN A 33 1.52 -3.17 -24.20
C ASN A 33 2.52 -3.73 -23.16
N VAL A 34 3.69 -3.14 -23.01
CA VAL A 34 4.69 -3.59 -22.00
C VAL A 34 4.30 -3.04 -20.63
N ILE A 35 3.81 -1.81 -20.59
CA ILE A 35 3.33 -1.15 -19.35
C ILE A 35 2.10 -1.86 -18.82
N ASN A 36 1.13 -2.14 -19.68
CA ASN A 36 -0.17 -2.72 -19.30
C ASN A 36 -0.12 -4.20 -18.86
N LYS A 37 1.03 -4.88 -18.96
CA LYS A 37 1.11 -6.32 -18.65
C LYS A 37 2.27 -6.71 -17.76
N ASN A 38 3.14 -5.79 -17.36
CA ASN A 38 4.36 -6.14 -16.64
C ASN A 38 4.72 -5.13 -15.55
N ALA A 39 3.98 -5.21 -14.42
CA ALA A 39 4.24 -4.40 -13.24
C ALA A 39 5.71 -4.47 -12.77
N GLU A 40 6.35 -5.63 -12.94
CA GLU A 40 7.75 -5.85 -12.59
C GLU A 40 8.68 -5.00 -13.44
N ALA A 41 8.45 -4.94 -14.75
CA ALA A 41 9.27 -4.14 -15.66
C ALA A 41 9.16 -2.64 -15.37
N ILE A 42 7.95 -2.16 -15.03
CA ILE A 42 7.73 -0.76 -14.62
C ILE A 42 8.44 -0.50 -13.29
N ALA A 43 8.29 -1.38 -12.32
CA ALA A 43 8.92 -1.25 -11.01
C ALA A 43 10.45 -1.16 -11.15
N ILE A 44 11.06 -2.07 -11.90
CA ILE A 44 12.51 -2.06 -12.18
C ILE A 44 12.92 -0.78 -12.89
N PHE A 45 12.18 -0.37 -13.91
CA PHE A 45 12.45 0.87 -14.65
C PHE A 45 12.43 2.10 -13.72
N LEU A 46 11.40 2.24 -12.89
CA LEU A 46 11.28 3.37 -11.96
C LEU A 46 12.38 3.36 -10.88
N ILE A 47 12.80 2.18 -10.40
CA ILE A 47 13.94 2.07 -9.49
C ILE A 47 15.20 2.58 -10.16
N ILE A 48 15.46 2.18 -11.42
CA ILE A 48 16.63 2.64 -12.18
C ILE A 48 16.57 4.16 -12.39
N VAL A 49 15.39 4.69 -12.75
CA VAL A 49 15.18 6.14 -12.87
C VAL A 49 15.54 6.86 -11.58
N PHE A 50 15.02 6.42 -10.45
CA PHE A 50 15.28 7.06 -9.16
C PHE A 50 16.74 6.94 -8.74
N ALA A 51 17.37 5.78 -8.94
CA ALA A 51 18.77 5.56 -8.60
C ALA A 51 19.76 6.38 -9.45
N ILE A 52 19.38 6.82 -10.64
CA ILE A 52 20.21 7.67 -11.49
C ILE A 52 19.87 9.14 -11.30
N THR A 53 18.59 9.50 -11.42
CA THR A 53 18.19 10.92 -11.51
C THR A 53 18.26 11.67 -10.20
N ILE A 54 17.90 11.02 -9.07
CA ILE A 54 17.91 11.70 -7.77
C ILE A 54 19.33 12.07 -7.33
N PRO A 55 20.32 11.15 -7.31
CA PRO A 55 21.69 11.48 -6.93
C PRO A 55 22.33 12.52 -7.86
N GLU A 56 22.09 12.44 -9.19
CA GLU A 56 22.59 13.43 -10.13
C GLU A 56 21.97 14.82 -9.92
N ALA A 57 20.67 14.90 -9.64
CA ALA A 57 20.02 16.15 -9.33
C ALA A 57 20.60 16.77 -8.03
N MET A 58 20.74 15.96 -6.98
CA MET A 58 21.31 16.42 -5.71
C MET A 58 22.76 16.87 -5.86
N PHE A 59 23.58 16.11 -6.59
CA PHE A 59 24.95 16.53 -6.92
C PHE A 59 24.96 17.88 -7.64
N SER A 60 24.10 18.05 -8.65
CA SER A 60 24.02 19.26 -9.47
C SER A 60 23.58 20.48 -8.67
N VAL A 61 22.57 20.33 -7.79
CA VAL A 61 22.10 21.39 -6.88
C VAL A 61 23.19 21.84 -5.94
N VAL A 62 23.84 20.87 -5.25
CA VAL A 62 24.93 21.20 -4.31
C VAL A 62 26.07 21.89 -5.04
N CYS A 63 26.55 21.32 -6.15
CA CYS A 63 27.63 21.95 -6.94
C CYS A 63 27.23 23.33 -7.46
N GLY A 64 25.97 23.53 -7.86
CA GLY A 64 25.42 24.82 -8.29
C GLY A 64 25.51 25.88 -7.20
N CYS A 65 25.11 25.56 -5.98
CA CYS A 65 25.22 26.48 -4.84
C CYS A 65 26.68 26.92 -4.57
N PHE A 66 27.62 25.98 -4.61
CA PHE A 66 29.03 26.30 -4.36
C PHE A 66 29.71 26.99 -5.55
N ARG A 67 29.17 26.88 -6.78
CA ARG A 67 29.66 27.60 -7.96
C ARG A 67 29.48 29.11 -7.90
N LEU A 68 28.58 29.61 -7.07
CA LEU A 68 28.36 31.04 -6.86
C LEU A 68 29.56 31.73 -6.19
N SER A 69 30.45 30.99 -5.53
CA SER A 69 31.66 31.53 -4.93
C SER A 69 32.78 31.75 -5.96
N SER A 70 33.50 32.87 -5.88
CA SER A 70 34.71 33.14 -6.64
C SER A 70 35.90 32.31 -6.18
N ASN A 71 35.89 31.84 -4.91
CA ASN A 71 36.97 31.07 -4.30
C ASN A 71 37.08 29.65 -4.85
N ARG A 72 38.23 29.31 -5.43
CA ARG A 72 38.49 27.99 -6.03
C ARG A 72 38.37 26.83 -5.04
N ASN A 73 38.77 27.06 -3.79
CA ASN A 73 38.74 26.03 -2.74
C ASN A 73 37.27 25.73 -2.35
N ILE A 74 36.44 26.76 -2.25
CA ILE A 74 34.98 26.60 -1.98
C ILE A 74 34.31 25.81 -3.11
N ARG A 75 34.64 26.10 -4.37
CA ARG A 75 34.13 25.30 -5.50
C ARG A 75 34.57 23.84 -5.50
N LYS A 76 35.83 23.57 -5.10
CA LYS A 76 36.30 22.19 -4.93
C LYS A 76 35.58 21.46 -3.79
N MET A 77 35.38 22.17 -2.67
CA MET A 77 34.59 21.63 -1.56
C MET A 77 33.16 21.29 -2.00
N GLY A 78 32.53 22.10 -2.87
CA GLY A 78 31.21 21.82 -3.47
C GLY A 78 31.17 20.51 -4.25
N LEU A 79 32.24 20.18 -5.01
CA LEU A 79 32.34 18.90 -5.72
C LEU A 79 32.37 17.70 -4.77
N ILE A 80 33.15 17.80 -3.70
CA ILE A 80 33.31 16.73 -2.69
C ILE A 80 31.95 16.57 -1.95
N THR A 81 31.41 17.68 -1.46
CA THR A 81 30.13 17.66 -0.76
C THR A 81 29.00 17.12 -1.65
N GLY A 82 28.94 17.56 -2.91
CA GLY A 82 27.96 17.05 -3.89
C GLY A 82 28.09 15.56 -4.11
N PHE A 83 29.30 15.05 -4.24
CA PHE A 83 29.55 13.62 -4.39
C PHE A 83 29.11 12.83 -3.15
N VAL A 84 29.46 13.30 -1.95
CA VAL A 84 29.03 12.65 -0.69
C VAL A 84 27.51 12.64 -0.57
N VAL A 85 26.85 13.75 -0.89
CA VAL A 85 25.38 13.84 -0.86
C VAL A 85 24.77 12.87 -1.86
N ALA A 86 25.30 12.79 -3.10
CA ALA A 86 24.80 11.85 -4.10
C ALA A 86 24.91 10.38 -3.60
N VAL A 87 26.05 9.99 -3.07
CA VAL A 87 26.27 8.63 -2.51
C VAL A 87 25.31 8.34 -1.35
N LEU A 88 25.04 9.32 -0.49
CA LEU A 88 24.06 9.16 0.59
C LEU A 88 22.64 8.94 0.05
N PHE A 89 22.25 9.65 -1.00
CA PHE A 89 20.96 9.43 -1.66
C PHE A 89 20.88 8.07 -2.36
N ASP A 90 21.93 7.61 -3.04
CA ASP A 90 22.00 6.25 -3.56
C ASP A 90 21.76 5.21 -2.45
N PHE A 91 22.46 5.38 -1.33
CA PHE A 91 22.28 4.49 -0.18
C PHE A 91 20.84 4.50 0.34
N LEU A 92 20.20 5.67 0.40
CA LEU A 92 18.78 5.79 0.79
C LEU A 92 17.84 5.08 -0.20
N VAL A 93 18.05 5.25 -1.51
CA VAL A 93 17.26 4.56 -2.54
C VAL A 93 17.40 3.05 -2.39
N PHE A 94 18.64 2.53 -2.35
CA PHE A 94 18.87 1.09 -2.20
C PHE A 94 18.31 0.52 -0.89
N SER A 95 18.49 1.22 0.23
CA SER A 95 17.94 0.79 1.52
C SER A 95 16.42 0.77 1.51
N SER A 96 15.79 1.72 0.82
CA SER A 96 14.33 1.80 0.67
C SER A 96 13.77 0.66 -0.18
N VAL A 97 14.47 0.28 -1.25
CA VAL A 97 14.10 -0.88 -2.07
C VAL A 97 14.26 -2.19 -1.27
N ILE A 98 15.41 -2.36 -0.59
CA ILE A 98 15.67 -3.56 0.22
C ILE A 98 14.63 -3.71 1.35
N SER A 99 14.17 -2.60 1.92
CA SER A 99 13.22 -2.62 3.04
C SER A 99 11.86 -3.20 2.67
N CYS A 100 11.45 -3.09 1.40
CA CYS A 100 10.19 -3.67 0.90
C CYS A 100 10.17 -5.20 0.95
N PHE A 101 11.35 -5.82 0.90
CA PHE A 101 11.50 -7.28 0.94
C PHE A 101 11.71 -7.83 2.35
N LYS A 102 11.81 -6.96 3.36
CA LYS A 102 11.88 -7.38 4.77
C LYS A 102 10.50 -7.80 5.28
N PRO A 103 10.45 -8.68 6.30
CA PRO A 103 9.19 -8.98 6.95
C PRO A 103 8.53 -7.70 7.48
N PRO A 104 7.20 -7.52 7.29
CA PRO A 104 6.51 -6.32 7.74
C PRO A 104 6.62 -6.13 9.26
N LEU A 105 6.52 -4.88 9.70
CA LEU A 105 6.37 -4.57 11.12
C LEU A 105 5.01 -5.06 11.62
N VAL A 106 4.90 -5.29 12.93
CA VAL A 106 3.61 -5.55 13.56
C VAL A 106 3.36 -4.44 14.57
N THR A 107 2.31 -3.66 14.32
CA THR A 107 1.89 -2.57 15.20
C THR A 107 0.63 -2.98 15.95
N LYS A 108 0.63 -2.80 17.29
CA LYS A 108 -0.49 -3.19 18.14
C LYS A 108 -1.26 -1.97 18.61
N TYR A 109 -2.58 -2.03 18.47
CA TYR A 109 -3.53 -1.02 18.91
C TYR A 109 -4.51 -1.64 19.90
N CYS A 110 -5.02 -0.83 20.81
CA CYS A 110 -6.10 -1.18 21.70
C CYS A 110 -7.27 -0.23 21.44
N PHE A 111 -8.44 -0.76 21.07
CA PHE A 111 -9.66 0.01 20.92
C PHE A 111 -10.61 -0.31 22.06
N ILE A 112 -10.93 0.69 22.87
CA ILE A 112 -11.75 0.56 24.07
C ILE A 112 -13.14 1.12 23.81
N SER A 113 -14.20 0.33 24.08
CA SER A 113 -15.58 0.77 23.88
C SER A 113 -16.52 0.20 24.95
N ASN A 114 -17.46 1.03 25.42
CA ASN A 114 -18.57 0.58 26.27
C ASN A 114 -19.59 -0.27 25.50
N ASP A 115 -19.65 -0.11 24.18
CA ASP A 115 -20.61 -0.81 23.30
C ASP A 115 -20.16 -2.23 22.99
N LEU A 116 -18.89 -2.58 23.31
CA LEU A 116 -18.37 -3.92 23.06
C LEU A 116 -19.04 -4.93 24.01
N PRO A 117 -19.66 -6.02 23.50
CA PRO A 117 -20.17 -7.08 24.34
C PRO A 117 -19.04 -7.76 25.15
N GLU A 118 -19.36 -8.21 26.37
CA GLU A 118 -18.38 -8.78 27.31
C GLU A 118 -17.64 -10.01 26.72
N ALA A 119 -18.34 -10.85 25.98
CA ALA A 119 -17.75 -12.03 25.33
C ALA A 119 -16.70 -11.69 24.26
N PHE A 120 -16.56 -10.43 23.87
CA PHE A 120 -15.57 -9.94 22.92
C PHE A 120 -14.44 -9.13 23.58
N ASP A 121 -14.39 -9.05 24.92
CA ASP A 121 -13.24 -8.42 25.57
C ASP A 121 -11.97 -9.20 25.29
N GLY A 122 -10.97 -8.54 24.71
CA GLY A 122 -9.74 -9.15 24.25
C GLY A 122 -9.79 -9.73 22.84
N TYR A 123 -10.88 -9.54 22.09
CA TYR A 123 -11.00 -10.00 20.70
C TYR A 123 -9.93 -9.35 19.81
N LYS A 124 -9.19 -10.18 19.09
CA LYS A 124 -8.02 -9.75 18.32
C LYS A 124 -8.31 -9.77 16.83
N ILE A 125 -8.23 -8.61 16.19
CA ILE A 125 -8.32 -8.44 14.75
C ILE A 125 -6.91 -8.18 14.20
N VAL A 126 -6.44 -9.00 13.26
CA VAL A 126 -5.29 -8.66 12.42
C VAL A 126 -5.82 -7.93 11.19
N HIS A 127 -5.44 -6.68 11.06
CA HIS A 127 -5.82 -5.84 9.93
C HIS A 127 -4.69 -5.78 8.90
N LEU A 128 -5.04 -6.07 7.67
CA LEU A 128 -4.18 -6.07 6.50
C LEU A 128 -4.79 -5.22 5.40
N SER A 129 -3.98 -4.56 4.62
CA SER A 129 -4.39 -3.82 3.44
C SER A 129 -3.28 -3.81 2.39
N ASP A 130 -3.66 -3.56 1.14
CA ASP A 130 -2.71 -3.19 0.10
C ASP A 130 -1.62 -4.27 -0.07
N LEU A 131 -2.01 -5.50 -0.35
CA LEU A 131 -1.07 -6.60 -0.58
C LEU A 131 -0.34 -6.46 -1.91
N HIS A 132 -1.02 -5.99 -2.97
CA HIS A 132 -0.41 -5.80 -4.28
C HIS A 132 0.46 -6.98 -4.69
N VAL A 133 -0.12 -8.18 -4.69
CA VAL A 133 0.61 -9.46 -4.79
C VAL A 133 1.55 -9.55 -5.99
N GLY A 134 1.26 -8.82 -7.08
CA GLY A 134 2.11 -8.77 -8.26
C GLY A 134 3.54 -8.31 -7.96
N THR A 135 3.74 -7.43 -6.99
CA THR A 135 5.07 -6.94 -6.60
C THR A 135 5.92 -8.07 -5.99
N PHE A 136 5.31 -9.03 -5.29
CA PHE A 136 6.02 -10.14 -4.66
C PHE A 136 6.55 -11.19 -5.64
N LYS A 137 6.20 -11.13 -6.92
CA LYS A 137 6.81 -12.01 -7.93
C LYS A 137 8.33 -11.85 -8.01
N LEU A 138 8.83 -10.64 -7.77
CA LEU A 138 10.27 -10.36 -7.70
C LEU A 138 10.93 -11.07 -6.50
N TYR A 139 10.19 -11.28 -5.41
CA TYR A 139 10.69 -11.91 -4.19
C TYR A 139 9.60 -12.72 -3.47
N PRO A 140 9.22 -13.92 -3.97
CA PRO A 140 8.10 -14.70 -3.42
C PRO A 140 8.26 -15.09 -1.94
N GLN A 141 9.51 -15.12 -1.44
CA GLN A 141 9.77 -15.40 -0.02
C GLN A 141 9.18 -14.34 0.91
N ALA A 142 9.01 -13.09 0.44
CA ALA A 142 8.38 -12.03 1.22
C ALA A 142 6.92 -12.38 1.54
N MET A 143 6.15 -12.89 0.56
CA MET A 143 4.76 -13.31 0.77
C MET A 143 4.66 -14.43 1.82
N ARG A 144 5.53 -15.43 1.77
CA ARG A 144 5.59 -16.49 2.80
C ARG A 144 5.94 -15.96 4.19
N ASN A 145 6.80 -14.93 4.27
CA ASN A 145 7.12 -14.26 5.54
C ASN A 145 5.92 -13.51 6.10
N ILE A 146 5.13 -12.86 5.23
CA ILE A 146 3.88 -12.17 5.59
C ILE A 146 2.92 -13.17 6.21
N VAL A 147 2.61 -14.27 5.52
CA VAL A 147 1.72 -15.33 6.02
C VAL A 147 2.16 -15.85 7.39
N ARG A 148 3.46 -16.14 7.55
CA ARG A 148 3.98 -16.61 8.85
C ARG A 148 3.78 -15.59 9.96
N LYS A 149 4.02 -14.30 9.69
CA LYS A 149 3.82 -13.25 10.69
C LYS A 149 2.36 -13.07 11.08
N ILE A 150 1.46 -13.06 10.10
CA ILE A 150 0.01 -12.98 10.33
C ILE A 150 -0.45 -14.13 11.22
N ASN A 151 -0.10 -15.35 10.85
CA ASN A 151 -0.52 -16.55 11.57
C ASN A 151 0.09 -16.63 12.98
N ALA A 152 1.29 -16.08 13.19
CA ALA A 152 1.93 -16.00 14.50
C ALA A 152 1.17 -15.11 15.49
N GLU A 153 0.39 -14.13 15.03
CA GLU A 153 -0.44 -13.29 15.88
C GLU A 153 -1.65 -14.04 16.48
N LYS A 154 -2.03 -15.20 15.95
CA LYS A 154 -3.15 -16.02 16.44
C LYS A 154 -4.42 -15.20 16.58
N ALA A 155 -4.81 -14.52 15.50
CA ALA A 155 -5.97 -13.65 15.45
C ALA A 155 -7.28 -14.40 15.69
N ASP A 156 -8.28 -13.69 16.22
CA ASP A 156 -9.66 -14.16 16.14
C ASP A 156 -10.22 -13.92 14.74
N LEU A 157 -9.93 -12.77 14.13
CA LEU A 157 -10.34 -12.41 12.77
C LEU A 157 -9.16 -11.80 12.01
N ILE A 158 -9.05 -12.10 10.71
CA ILE A 158 -8.23 -11.35 9.78
C ILE A 158 -9.15 -10.45 8.95
N ALA A 159 -8.91 -9.13 8.97
CA ALA A 159 -9.63 -8.14 8.20
C ALA A 159 -8.73 -7.62 7.08
N PHE A 160 -9.11 -7.84 5.82
CA PHE A 160 -8.40 -7.35 4.64
C PHE A 160 -9.18 -6.22 3.96
N THR A 161 -8.58 -5.04 3.89
CA THR A 161 -9.27 -3.82 3.43
C THR A 161 -8.96 -3.44 1.99
N GLY A 162 -8.65 -4.42 1.13
CA GLY A 162 -8.59 -4.23 -0.32
C GLY A 162 -7.19 -4.00 -0.88
N ASP A 163 -7.15 -3.81 -2.20
CA ASP A 163 -5.95 -3.75 -3.03
C ASP A 163 -5.10 -5.02 -2.95
N LEU A 164 -5.72 -6.13 -3.36
CA LEU A 164 -5.08 -7.43 -3.44
C LEU A 164 -4.08 -7.51 -4.61
N VAL A 165 -4.41 -6.89 -5.74
CA VAL A 165 -3.61 -6.88 -6.97
C VAL A 165 -3.12 -5.48 -7.32
N ASN A 166 -2.10 -5.38 -8.19
CA ASN A 166 -1.68 -4.11 -8.78
C ASN A 166 -2.55 -3.74 -9.98
N PHE A 167 -2.70 -4.67 -10.94
CA PHE A 167 -3.30 -4.39 -12.25
C PHE A 167 -4.25 -5.48 -12.74
N ASP A 168 -3.98 -6.75 -12.42
CA ASP A 168 -4.63 -7.88 -13.06
C ASP A 168 -4.90 -9.02 -12.09
N SER A 169 -6.06 -9.67 -12.23
CA SER A 169 -6.43 -10.85 -11.45
C SER A 169 -5.47 -12.04 -11.64
N ASP A 170 -4.74 -12.09 -12.75
CA ASP A 170 -3.75 -13.15 -13.01
C ASP A 170 -2.54 -13.09 -12.06
N GLU A 171 -2.33 -11.96 -11.39
CA GLU A 171 -1.29 -11.82 -10.37
C GLU A 171 -1.47 -12.82 -9.23
N ILE A 172 -2.70 -13.15 -8.88
CA ILE A 172 -3.06 -14.06 -7.77
C ILE A 172 -2.55 -15.49 -8.03
N ARG A 173 -2.50 -15.95 -9.27
CA ARG A 173 -2.14 -17.34 -9.61
C ARG A 173 -0.82 -17.80 -9.00
N TYR A 174 0.10 -16.87 -8.77
CA TYR A 174 1.42 -17.16 -8.19
C TYR A 174 1.37 -17.35 -6.68
N PHE A 175 0.31 -16.90 -6.00
CA PHE A 175 0.20 -16.83 -4.54
C PHE A 175 -1.08 -17.44 -3.98
N ARG A 176 -1.82 -18.24 -4.77
CA ARG A 176 -3.05 -18.92 -4.34
C ARG A 176 -2.86 -19.72 -3.06
N LYS A 177 -1.72 -20.44 -2.98
CA LYS A 177 -1.37 -21.24 -1.80
C LYS A 177 -1.17 -20.33 -0.58
N GLU A 178 -0.34 -19.32 -0.69
CA GLU A 178 -0.05 -18.41 0.40
C GLU A 178 -1.32 -17.68 0.89
N LEU A 179 -2.19 -17.25 -0.01
CA LEU A 179 -3.46 -16.61 0.34
C LEU A 179 -4.41 -17.55 1.08
N SER A 180 -4.44 -18.84 0.74
CA SER A 180 -5.24 -19.85 1.43
C SER A 180 -4.67 -20.27 2.78
N GLU A 181 -3.43 -19.91 3.11
CA GLU A 181 -2.76 -20.23 4.37
C GLU A 181 -3.00 -19.20 5.50
N PHE A 182 -3.77 -18.15 5.26
CA PHE A 182 -4.16 -17.20 6.32
C PHE A 182 -5.11 -17.88 7.32
N LYS A 183 -4.76 -17.80 8.62
CA LYS A 183 -5.47 -18.53 9.67
C LYS A 183 -5.94 -17.60 10.79
N ALA A 184 -7.24 -17.57 10.99
CA ALA A 184 -7.88 -16.94 12.14
C ALA A 184 -9.06 -17.82 12.60
N LYS A 185 -9.50 -17.66 13.86
CA LYS A 185 -10.60 -18.49 14.41
C LYS A 185 -11.92 -18.28 13.64
N ASP A 186 -12.22 -17.01 13.32
CA ASP A 186 -13.44 -16.60 12.59
C ASP A 186 -13.15 -16.35 11.11
N GLY A 187 -11.96 -16.77 10.62
CA GLY A 187 -11.57 -16.71 9.23
C GLY A 187 -11.05 -15.35 8.79
N VAL A 188 -11.13 -15.12 7.47
CA VAL A 188 -10.69 -13.90 6.80
C VAL A 188 -11.90 -13.21 6.21
N VAL A 189 -12.09 -11.93 6.51
CA VAL A 189 -13.10 -11.08 5.89
C VAL A 189 -12.40 -10.02 5.04
N SER A 190 -12.87 -9.80 3.83
CA SER A 190 -12.22 -8.90 2.88
C SER A 190 -13.22 -7.95 2.22
N VAL A 191 -12.70 -6.82 1.74
CA VAL A 191 -13.37 -5.92 0.80
C VAL A 191 -12.45 -5.63 -0.38
N MET A 192 -12.97 -4.98 -1.43
CA MET A 192 -12.19 -4.60 -2.61
C MET A 192 -11.74 -3.15 -2.53
N GLY A 193 -10.47 -2.90 -2.90
CA GLY A 193 -9.90 -1.57 -3.07
C GLY A 193 -9.97 -1.08 -4.53
N ASN A 194 -9.40 0.08 -4.81
CA ASN A 194 -9.47 0.68 -6.14
C ASN A 194 -8.68 -0.10 -7.20
N HIS A 195 -7.54 -0.70 -6.85
CA HIS A 195 -6.78 -1.56 -7.76
C HIS A 195 -7.54 -2.84 -8.11
N ASP A 196 -8.37 -3.35 -7.20
CA ASP A 196 -9.15 -4.56 -7.43
C ASP A 196 -10.28 -4.37 -8.47
N TYR A 197 -10.61 -3.11 -8.80
CA TYR A 197 -11.51 -2.77 -9.91
C TYR A 197 -10.77 -2.56 -11.22
N LEU A 198 -9.44 -2.78 -11.24
CA LEU A 198 -8.59 -2.85 -12.43
C LEU A 198 -8.63 -1.56 -13.27
N MET A 199 -8.79 -0.41 -12.62
CA MET A 199 -8.94 0.89 -13.28
C MET A 199 -7.66 1.40 -13.98
N TYR A 200 -6.54 0.75 -13.76
CA TYR A 200 -5.22 1.14 -14.26
C TYR A 200 -4.81 0.39 -15.53
N ILE A 201 -5.69 -0.46 -16.06
CA ILE A 201 -5.49 -1.17 -17.31
C ILE A 201 -6.59 -0.79 -18.29
N ASP A 202 -6.18 -0.53 -19.51
CA ASP A 202 -7.11 -0.41 -20.64
C ASP A 202 -7.43 -1.81 -21.19
N PHE A 203 -8.58 -2.34 -20.82
CA PHE A 203 -9.06 -3.61 -21.33
C PHE A 203 -9.64 -3.43 -22.73
N LYS A 204 -9.46 -4.43 -23.60
CA LYS A 204 -9.97 -4.42 -24.98
C LYS A 204 -11.49 -4.14 -25.06
N ASN A 205 -12.22 -4.45 -24.01
CA ASN A 205 -13.65 -4.18 -23.87
C ASN A 205 -14.09 -4.35 -22.41
N ASP A 206 -15.26 -3.80 -22.06
CA ASP A 206 -15.87 -3.88 -20.73
C ASP A 206 -16.10 -5.32 -20.24
N SER A 207 -16.39 -6.24 -21.17
CA SER A 207 -16.61 -7.66 -20.83
C SER A 207 -15.35 -8.32 -20.27
N ALA A 208 -14.17 -7.97 -20.80
CA ALA A 208 -12.89 -8.46 -20.27
C ALA A 208 -12.62 -7.93 -18.86
N ASN A 209 -12.86 -6.65 -18.63
CA ASN A 209 -12.72 -6.05 -17.29
C ASN A 209 -13.65 -6.73 -16.27
N ILE A 210 -14.94 -6.89 -16.61
CA ILE A 210 -15.90 -7.60 -15.76
C ILE A 210 -15.45 -9.04 -15.48
N GLY A 211 -14.89 -9.72 -16.47
CA GLY A 211 -14.34 -11.07 -16.32
C GLY A 211 -13.22 -11.14 -15.29
N HIS A 212 -12.26 -10.22 -15.38
CA HIS A 212 -11.14 -10.13 -14.43
C HIS A 212 -11.59 -9.78 -13.00
N ILE A 213 -12.55 -8.86 -12.84
CA ILE A 213 -13.12 -8.53 -11.51
C ILE A 213 -13.81 -9.77 -10.91
N LYS A 214 -14.61 -10.49 -11.69
CA LYS A 214 -15.27 -11.73 -11.23
C LYS A 214 -14.25 -12.82 -10.87
N ASN A 215 -13.18 -12.94 -11.65
CA ASN A 215 -12.08 -13.86 -11.35
C ASN A 215 -11.43 -13.50 -9.99
N LEU A 216 -11.11 -12.23 -9.76
CA LEU A 216 -10.55 -11.75 -8.51
C LEU A 216 -11.45 -12.08 -7.30
N GLN A 217 -12.77 -11.84 -7.43
CA GLN A 217 -13.76 -12.20 -6.41
C GLN A 217 -13.80 -13.72 -6.17
N THR A 218 -13.70 -14.52 -7.23
CA THR A 218 -13.68 -15.99 -7.16
C THR A 218 -12.41 -16.48 -6.47
N GLU A 219 -11.25 -15.92 -6.79
CA GLU A 219 -9.97 -16.29 -6.17
C GLU A 219 -9.93 -16.00 -4.67
N GLN A 220 -10.53 -14.89 -4.21
CA GLN A 220 -10.66 -14.63 -2.77
C GLN A 220 -11.54 -15.68 -2.08
N LYS A 221 -12.67 -16.05 -2.70
CA LYS A 221 -13.55 -17.12 -2.19
C LYS A 221 -12.83 -18.49 -2.17
N ASN A 222 -12.08 -18.80 -3.22
CA ASN A 222 -11.29 -20.04 -3.29
C ASN A 222 -10.18 -20.10 -2.23
N ALA A 223 -9.64 -18.94 -1.83
CA ALA A 223 -8.71 -18.83 -0.72
C ALA A 223 -9.39 -18.99 0.66
N GLY A 224 -10.73 -19.16 0.69
CA GLY A 224 -11.52 -19.27 1.92
C GLY A 224 -11.86 -17.93 2.57
N TRP A 225 -11.74 -16.83 1.85
CA TRP A 225 -12.03 -15.50 2.36
C TRP A 225 -13.51 -15.15 2.18
N HIS A 226 -14.06 -14.45 3.17
CA HIS A 226 -15.42 -13.92 3.13
C HIS A 226 -15.39 -12.50 2.53
N LEU A 227 -15.57 -12.41 1.22
CA LEU A 227 -15.59 -11.13 0.52
C LEU A 227 -16.96 -10.45 0.71
N LEU A 228 -16.96 -9.24 1.26
CA LEU A 228 -18.14 -8.41 1.46
C LEU A 228 -18.21 -7.29 0.40
N LEU A 229 -19.32 -7.23 -0.33
CA LEU A 229 -19.58 -6.24 -1.37
C LEU A 229 -20.83 -5.42 -0.98
N ASN A 230 -20.64 -4.43 -0.08
CA ASN A 230 -21.73 -3.69 0.59
C ASN A 230 -22.65 -4.61 1.40
N GLU A 231 -22.04 -5.48 2.18
CA GLU A 231 -22.71 -6.52 2.97
C GLU A 231 -22.17 -6.52 4.41
N ASN A 232 -22.82 -7.27 5.28
CA ASN A 232 -22.33 -7.48 6.64
C ASN A 232 -22.51 -8.93 7.07
N ILE A 233 -21.71 -9.35 8.06
CA ILE A 233 -21.83 -10.64 8.73
C ILE A 233 -21.74 -10.48 10.25
N PRO A 234 -22.49 -11.28 11.01
CA PRO A 234 -22.33 -11.39 12.46
C PRO A 234 -21.16 -12.32 12.78
N ILE A 235 -20.44 -11.99 13.86
CA ILE A 235 -19.54 -12.90 14.57
C ILE A 235 -20.17 -13.17 15.92
N HIS A 236 -20.34 -14.44 16.28
CA HIS A 236 -21.04 -14.86 17.50
C HIS A 236 -20.06 -15.37 18.56
N ARG A 237 -20.33 -15.05 19.81
CA ARG A 237 -19.70 -15.61 21.01
C ARG A 237 -20.78 -15.83 22.08
N GLY A 238 -21.21 -17.09 22.24
CA GLY A 238 -22.37 -17.38 23.08
C GLY A 238 -23.62 -16.65 22.58
N ASN A 239 -24.21 -15.83 23.45
CA ASN A 239 -25.38 -15.01 23.12
C ASN A 239 -25.03 -13.63 22.56
N ASP A 240 -23.75 -13.26 22.57
CA ASP A 240 -23.27 -11.96 22.10
C ASP A 240 -22.85 -12.00 20.64
N SER A 241 -22.94 -10.85 19.99
CA SER A 241 -22.52 -10.69 18.59
C SER A 241 -21.91 -9.33 18.35
N ILE A 242 -20.88 -9.31 17.50
CA ILE A 242 -20.39 -8.10 16.83
C ILE A 242 -20.63 -8.23 15.33
N TYR A 243 -20.65 -7.12 14.61
CA TYR A 243 -20.92 -7.13 13.18
C TYR A 243 -19.76 -6.58 12.41
N ILE A 244 -19.31 -7.35 11.41
CA ILE A 244 -18.30 -6.93 10.46
C ILE A 244 -19.04 -6.47 9.20
N ILE A 245 -18.83 -5.21 8.84
CA ILE A 245 -19.47 -4.55 7.70
C ILE A 245 -18.40 -4.34 6.63
N GLY A 246 -18.68 -4.70 5.40
CA GLY A 246 -17.80 -4.44 4.26
C GLY A 246 -18.43 -3.42 3.32
N SER A 247 -17.73 -2.33 3.07
CA SER A 247 -18.06 -1.38 2.01
C SER A 247 -17.14 -1.61 0.82
N GLU A 248 -17.71 -1.69 -0.38
CA GLU A 248 -16.89 -1.58 -1.60
C GLU A 248 -16.15 -0.24 -1.61
N ASN A 249 -15.11 -0.12 -2.45
CA ASN A 249 -14.32 1.11 -2.54
C ASN A 249 -15.20 2.35 -2.77
N ASP A 250 -15.00 3.37 -1.97
CA ASP A 250 -15.75 4.64 -2.04
C ASP A 250 -14.79 5.83 -2.00
N GLY A 251 -14.00 5.93 -3.04
CA GLY A 251 -12.99 6.97 -3.21
C GLY A 251 -13.51 8.23 -3.90
N GLU A 252 -12.71 9.29 -3.84
CA GLU A 252 -12.89 10.47 -4.67
C GLU A 252 -12.36 10.22 -6.08
N LYS A 253 -12.91 10.93 -7.07
CA LYS A 253 -12.40 10.88 -8.44
C LYS A 253 -10.87 11.08 -8.47
N PRO A 254 -10.12 10.28 -9.23
CA PRO A 254 -10.58 9.31 -10.27
C PRO A 254 -10.95 7.91 -9.76
N PHE A 255 -10.90 7.65 -8.46
CA PHE A 255 -11.12 6.32 -7.88
C PHE A 255 -12.59 5.88 -7.96
N PRO A 256 -12.86 4.56 -8.03
CA PRO A 256 -14.22 4.04 -8.04
C PRO A 256 -14.99 4.43 -6.78
N SER A 257 -16.23 4.85 -6.93
CA SER A 257 -17.16 5.10 -5.84
C SER A 257 -18.33 4.12 -5.96
N ARG A 258 -18.19 2.94 -5.34
CA ARG A 258 -19.17 1.83 -5.35
C ARG A 258 -19.74 1.55 -3.96
N GLY A 259 -19.16 2.16 -2.92
CA GLY A 259 -19.56 1.96 -1.53
C GLY A 259 -20.99 2.42 -1.26
N ASN A 260 -21.76 1.54 -0.62
CA ASN A 260 -23.13 1.78 -0.22
C ASN A 260 -23.34 1.37 1.24
N LEU A 261 -23.11 2.31 2.17
CA LEU A 261 -23.24 2.06 3.61
C LEU A 261 -24.67 1.65 4.03
N ASN A 262 -25.70 2.14 3.33
CA ASN A 262 -27.07 1.75 3.64
C ASN A 262 -27.33 0.27 3.32
N ALA A 263 -26.83 -0.20 2.19
CA ALA A 263 -26.91 -1.62 1.84
C ALA A 263 -26.04 -2.45 2.79
N ALA A 264 -24.80 -2.00 3.05
CA ALA A 264 -23.85 -2.70 3.93
C ALA A 264 -24.37 -2.88 5.37
N GLN A 265 -25.20 -1.96 5.87
CA GLN A 265 -25.79 -2.05 7.21
C GLN A 265 -27.19 -2.64 7.24
N LYS A 266 -27.72 -3.12 6.11
CA LYS A 266 -29.08 -3.66 6.04
C LYS A 266 -29.25 -4.86 6.99
N GLY A 267 -30.30 -4.83 7.79
CA GLY A 267 -30.66 -5.93 8.70
C GLY A 267 -29.94 -5.92 10.05
N LEU A 268 -29.03 -4.96 10.30
CA LEU A 268 -28.34 -4.86 11.57
C LEU A 268 -29.30 -4.47 12.72
N PRO A 269 -29.10 -5.02 13.94
CA PRO A 269 -29.78 -4.56 15.13
C PRO A 269 -29.47 -3.07 15.42
N LYS A 270 -30.45 -2.37 16.03
CA LYS A 270 -30.25 -0.94 16.37
C LYS A 270 -29.08 -0.70 17.33
N SER A 271 -28.84 -1.62 18.25
CA SER A 271 -27.78 -1.53 19.24
C SER A 271 -26.84 -2.71 19.08
N CYS A 272 -25.76 -2.54 18.32
CA CYS A 272 -24.74 -3.57 18.15
C CYS A 272 -23.37 -2.92 17.93
N PHE A 273 -22.32 -3.64 18.30
CA PHE A 273 -20.96 -3.22 18.03
C PHE A 273 -20.60 -3.53 16.56
N LYS A 274 -20.06 -2.54 15.86
CA LYS A 274 -19.82 -2.57 14.43
C LYS A 274 -18.37 -2.27 14.12
N VAL A 275 -17.78 -3.10 13.26
CA VAL A 275 -16.45 -2.86 12.64
C VAL A 275 -16.66 -2.75 11.15
N LEU A 276 -16.33 -1.61 10.56
CA LEU A 276 -16.39 -1.37 9.13
C LEU A 276 -15.03 -1.63 8.50
N LEU A 277 -15.03 -2.41 7.43
CA LEU A 277 -13.94 -2.54 6.49
C LEU A 277 -14.26 -1.67 5.26
N THR A 278 -13.39 -0.74 4.94
CA THR A 278 -13.45 0.08 3.72
C THR A 278 -12.04 0.37 3.25
N HIS A 279 -11.84 0.52 1.94
CA HIS A 279 -10.50 0.75 1.44
C HIS A 279 -10.05 2.21 1.59
N ASP A 280 -10.80 3.16 1.02
CA ASP A 280 -10.44 4.59 1.04
C ASP A 280 -10.83 5.25 2.37
N PRO A 281 -9.87 5.81 3.14
CA PRO A 281 -10.15 6.42 4.44
C PRO A 281 -10.99 7.69 4.36
N SER A 282 -11.09 8.35 3.20
CA SER A 282 -11.90 9.56 3.04
C SER A 282 -13.39 9.32 3.27
N GLN A 283 -13.85 8.07 3.10
CA GLN A 283 -15.23 7.68 3.40
C GLN A 283 -15.59 7.92 4.87
N TRP A 284 -14.62 7.81 5.78
CA TRP A 284 -14.88 7.94 7.22
C TRP A 284 -15.46 9.31 7.58
N ARG A 285 -14.80 10.40 7.21
CA ARG A 285 -15.31 11.75 7.51
C ARG A 285 -16.53 12.13 6.67
N LYS A 286 -16.57 11.69 5.43
CA LYS A 286 -17.64 12.11 4.51
C LYS A 286 -18.95 11.40 4.72
N LYS A 287 -18.90 10.11 5.09
CA LYS A 287 -20.09 9.28 5.15
C LYS A 287 -20.23 8.53 6.48
N VAL A 288 -19.16 7.92 6.99
CA VAL A 288 -19.26 7.06 8.18
C VAL A 288 -19.61 7.90 9.42
N LEU A 289 -18.87 8.99 9.68
CA LEU A 289 -19.14 9.84 10.85
C LEU A 289 -20.52 10.49 10.83
N PRO A 290 -20.98 11.13 9.75
CA PRO A 290 -22.27 11.83 9.75
C PRO A 290 -23.48 10.91 9.58
N LEU A 291 -23.34 9.71 8.97
CA LEU A 291 -24.48 8.90 8.53
C LEU A 291 -24.64 7.58 9.30
N THR A 292 -23.69 7.22 10.18
CA THR A 292 -23.68 5.92 10.87
C THR A 292 -23.28 6.07 12.32
N ASP A 293 -23.46 4.99 13.08
CA ASP A 293 -23.02 4.82 14.47
C ASP A 293 -21.89 3.77 14.62
N ILE A 294 -21.15 3.50 13.53
CA ILE A 294 -20.05 2.52 13.50
C ILE A 294 -18.93 2.93 14.46
N GLN A 295 -18.50 2.02 15.33
CA GLN A 295 -17.51 2.28 16.38
C GLN A 295 -16.08 2.24 15.86
N LEU A 296 -15.72 1.23 15.06
CA LEU A 296 -14.38 1.06 14.52
C LEU A 296 -14.42 0.96 13.00
N THR A 297 -13.57 1.72 12.32
CA THR A 297 -13.36 1.64 10.88
C THR A 297 -11.93 1.24 10.60
N LEU A 298 -11.72 0.26 9.71
CA LEU A 298 -10.43 -0.20 9.24
C LEU A 298 -10.28 0.17 7.76
N SER A 299 -9.13 0.74 7.38
CA SER A 299 -8.90 1.28 6.04
C SER A 299 -7.44 1.14 5.60
N GLY A 300 -7.15 1.29 4.31
CA GLY A 300 -5.81 1.27 3.73
C GLY A 300 -5.57 2.41 2.76
N HIS A 301 -5.22 2.07 1.50
CA HIS A 301 -5.18 2.94 0.33
C HIS A 301 -4.01 3.92 0.26
N THR A 302 -3.65 4.56 1.36
CA THR A 302 -2.70 5.68 1.34
C THR A 302 -1.25 5.25 1.27
N HIS A 303 -0.93 4.02 1.67
CA HIS A 303 0.43 3.50 1.84
C HIS A 303 1.35 4.41 2.69
N ALA A 304 0.79 5.36 3.44
CA ALA A 304 1.54 6.48 4.01
C ALA A 304 2.43 7.16 2.93
N GLY A 305 1.93 7.24 1.68
CA GLY A 305 2.64 7.77 0.51
C GLY A 305 3.93 7.03 0.16
N GLN A 306 4.18 5.85 0.74
CA GLN A 306 5.46 5.09 0.68
C GLN A 306 6.69 5.89 1.17
N ILE A 307 6.52 7.16 1.52
CA ILE A 307 7.55 8.06 2.06
C ILE A 307 7.03 8.74 3.32
N LYS A 308 7.70 8.46 4.44
CA LYS A 308 7.43 9.10 5.74
C LYS A 308 8.73 9.58 6.35
N LEU A 309 8.90 10.88 6.49
CA LEU A 309 10.08 11.51 7.06
C LEU A 309 9.70 12.44 8.20
N LEU A 310 10.36 12.32 9.35
CA LEU A 310 10.12 13.14 10.54
C LEU A 310 8.63 13.18 10.97
N GLY A 311 7.88 12.09 10.74
CA GLY A 311 6.47 12.00 11.09
C GLY A 311 5.50 12.45 9.99
N HIS A 312 5.98 13.06 8.91
CA HIS A 312 5.18 13.58 7.79
C HIS A 312 5.25 12.69 6.56
N SER A 313 4.20 12.69 5.77
CA SER A 313 4.08 11.95 4.51
C SER A 313 3.51 12.82 3.40
N VAL A 314 3.84 12.50 2.16
CA VAL A 314 3.22 13.12 0.97
C VAL A 314 1.71 12.87 0.91
N SER A 315 1.20 11.84 1.58
CA SER A 315 -0.24 11.57 1.68
C SER A 315 -1.00 12.67 2.42
N GLU A 316 -0.36 13.47 3.29
CA GLU A 316 -0.96 14.60 4.01
C GLU A 316 -1.50 15.69 3.07
N ILE A 317 -0.96 15.76 1.85
CA ILE A 317 -1.42 16.75 0.85
C ILE A 317 -2.89 16.48 0.47
N LYS A 318 -3.29 15.20 0.45
CA LYS A 318 -4.64 14.82 0.00
C LYS A 318 -5.52 14.30 1.14
N TYR A 319 -4.94 13.58 2.10
CA TYR A 319 -5.69 12.90 3.16
C TYR A 319 -5.39 13.53 4.52
N LYS A 320 -6.44 13.99 5.21
CA LYS A 320 -6.33 14.48 6.58
C LYS A 320 -5.92 13.36 7.54
N GLU A 321 -6.51 12.19 7.35
CA GLU A 321 -6.15 10.94 8.00
C GLU A 321 -5.45 10.06 6.97
N TRP A 322 -4.21 9.62 7.26
CA TRP A 322 -3.40 8.91 6.28
C TRP A 322 -2.63 7.70 6.82
N ASN A 323 -2.43 7.56 8.11
CA ASN A 323 -1.76 6.39 8.72
C ASN A 323 -1.94 6.34 10.22
N GLY A 324 -2.21 5.15 10.78
CA GLY A 324 -2.38 4.93 12.21
C GLY A 324 -3.81 5.15 12.69
N MET A 325 -3.98 5.29 14.02
CA MET A 325 -5.28 5.35 14.68
C MET A 325 -5.70 6.80 14.92
N TYR A 326 -6.91 7.13 14.49
CA TYR A 326 -7.57 8.42 14.69
C TYR A 326 -8.86 8.24 15.47
N TYR A 327 -9.24 9.23 16.29
CA TYR A 327 -10.42 9.19 17.11
C TYR A 327 -11.33 10.39 16.85
N GLU A 328 -12.64 10.16 16.89
CA GLU A 328 -13.67 11.19 16.91
C GLU A 328 -14.72 10.78 17.95
N GLY A 329 -14.63 11.37 19.16
CA GLY A 329 -15.39 10.92 20.33
C GLY A 329 -15.00 9.48 20.73
N ASN A 330 -16.00 8.60 20.76
CA ASN A 330 -15.85 7.17 21.06
C ASN A 330 -15.66 6.28 19.81
N ARG A 331 -15.47 6.88 18.65
CA ARG A 331 -15.34 6.20 17.35
C ARG A 331 -13.91 6.31 16.85
N ALA A 332 -13.43 5.28 16.16
CA ALA A 332 -12.07 5.27 15.64
C ALA A 332 -11.98 4.87 14.17
N LEU A 333 -10.92 5.38 13.53
CA LEU A 333 -10.44 4.96 12.22
C LEU A 333 -9.00 4.48 12.37
N LEU A 334 -8.70 3.28 11.91
CA LEU A 334 -7.33 2.79 11.75
C LEU A 334 -7.00 2.71 10.26
N ILE A 335 -5.91 3.35 9.87
CA ILE A 335 -5.42 3.32 8.49
C ILE A 335 -4.08 2.59 8.46
N SER A 336 -4.05 1.48 7.72
CA SER A 336 -2.82 0.72 7.49
C SER A 336 -1.92 1.43 6.48
N SER A 337 -0.60 1.32 6.69
CA SER A 337 0.38 1.72 5.66
C SER A 337 0.54 0.69 4.54
N GLY A 338 -0.22 -0.40 4.60
CA GLY A 338 -0.16 -1.50 3.63
C GLY A 338 1.02 -2.44 3.84
N VAL A 339 0.87 -3.66 3.36
CA VAL A 339 1.88 -4.74 3.46
C VAL A 339 2.73 -4.82 2.20
N GLY A 340 2.13 -4.63 1.03
CA GLY A 340 2.80 -4.55 -0.27
C GLY A 340 3.07 -3.13 -0.72
N GLU A 341 3.45 -2.96 -1.98
CA GLU A 341 3.75 -1.66 -2.59
C GLU A 341 2.91 -1.43 -3.84
N ALA A 342 2.35 -0.23 -3.96
CA ALA A 342 1.71 0.20 -5.19
C ALA A 342 2.80 0.51 -6.23
N LEU A 343 2.89 -0.30 -7.28
CA LEU A 343 3.74 -0.14 -8.46
C LEU A 343 5.25 -0.29 -8.21
N VAL A 344 5.83 0.42 -7.25
CA VAL A 344 7.26 0.52 -7.06
C VAL A 344 7.65 -0.03 -5.70
N PRO A 345 8.51 -1.05 -5.62
CA PRO A 345 9.04 -1.52 -4.34
C PRO A 345 10.05 -0.50 -3.79
N PHE A 346 9.50 0.56 -3.23
CA PHE A 346 10.24 1.66 -2.62
C PHE A 346 9.50 2.16 -1.39
N ARG A 347 10.09 2.01 -0.21
CA ARG A 347 9.53 2.55 1.03
C ARG A 347 10.61 3.24 1.85
N LEU A 348 10.42 4.53 2.11
CA LEU A 348 11.31 5.33 2.94
C LEU A 348 10.57 5.78 4.20
N GLY A 349 10.83 5.12 5.34
CA GLY A 349 10.19 5.42 6.63
C GLY A 349 8.72 5.01 6.77
N ALA A 350 8.04 4.70 5.67
CA ALA A 350 6.69 4.13 5.63
C ALA A 350 6.77 2.61 5.42
N TRP A 351 7.27 1.89 6.43
CA TRP A 351 7.57 0.46 6.33
C TRP A 351 6.30 -0.38 6.13
N PRO A 352 6.40 -1.55 5.43
CA PRO A 352 5.33 -2.52 5.37
C PRO A 352 4.83 -2.88 6.78
N ASN A 353 3.53 -2.89 7.00
CA ASN A 353 2.97 -3.06 8.33
C ASN A 353 1.76 -4.00 8.37
N ILE A 354 1.67 -4.75 9.44
CA ILE A 354 0.52 -5.55 9.85
C ILE A 354 -0.02 -4.88 11.12
N ASP A 355 -1.28 -4.49 11.12
CA ASP A 355 -1.91 -3.87 12.29
C ASP A 355 -2.66 -4.91 13.09
N VAL A 356 -2.48 -4.91 14.41
CA VAL A 356 -3.18 -5.80 15.33
C VAL A 356 -4.03 -4.95 16.26
N VAL A 357 -5.34 -5.07 16.16
CA VAL A 357 -6.30 -4.37 17.02
C VAL A 357 -6.86 -5.33 18.03
N VAL A 358 -6.66 -4.99 19.32
CA VAL A 358 -7.33 -5.70 20.42
C VAL A 358 -8.52 -4.87 20.88
N LEU A 359 -9.71 -5.45 20.77
CA LEU A 359 -10.94 -4.84 21.27
C LEU A 359 -10.99 -5.02 22.79
N LYS A 360 -11.34 -3.95 23.50
CA LYS A 360 -11.46 -3.95 24.94
C LYS A 360 -12.78 -3.32 25.38
N ARG A 361 -13.47 -3.98 26.31
CA ARG A 361 -14.59 -3.39 27.01
C ARG A 361 -14.08 -2.41 28.06
N LYS A 362 -14.73 -1.26 28.16
CA LYS A 362 -14.41 -0.27 29.19
C LYS A 362 -15.05 -0.66 30.51
#